data_3ef96742a12f02b3b9c7977b03f5d313
#
_entry.id   3ef96742a12f02b3b9c7977b03f5d313
#
_cell.length_a   1.000
_cell.length_b   1.000
_cell.length_c   1.000
_cell.angle_alpha   90.00
_cell.angle_beta   90.00
_cell.angle_gamma   90.00
#
_symmetry.space_group_name_H-M   'P 1'
#
loop_
_entity.id
_entity.type
_entity.pdbx_description
1 polymer ?
#
loop_
_entity_poly.entity_id
_entity_poly.type
_entity_poly.pdbx_seq_one_letter_code
_entity_poly.pdbx_strand_id
1 'polypeptide(L)'
;MRSHLEAVQIIVGLIAEKDYETAANIAHDKLGLTEEMQKMCNSIGTQEYKNLGLSFHKSGDELGEMLATRDLTGSLKALNSTMSYCIQCHANYRQ
;
A
#
# COMPACT_ATOMS: atom_id res chain seq x y z
N MET A 1 2.44 6.98 8.48
CA MET A 1 1.11 6.81 7.86
C MET A 1 0.72 7.95 6.93
N ARG A 2 1.08 9.19 7.26
CA ARG A 2 0.83 10.33 6.37
C ARG A 2 1.42 10.12 4.98
N SER A 3 2.63 9.59 4.89
CA SER A 3 3.27 9.34 3.60
C SER A 3 2.54 8.26 2.79
N HIS A 4 1.90 7.30 3.46
CA HIS A 4 1.10 6.28 2.79
C HIS A 4 -0.17 6.90 2.21
N LEU A 5 -0.80 7.83 2.92
CA LEU A 5 -1.98 8.52 2.42
C LEU A 5 -1.63 9.37 1.20
N GLU A 6 -0.50 10.07 1.24
CA GLU A 6 -0.02 10.85 0.10
C GLU A 6 0.25 9.95 -1.10
N ALA A 7 0.85 8.78 -0.88
CA ALA A 7 1.09 7.81 -1.95
C ALA A 7 -0.23 7.35 -2.58
N VAL A 8 -1.24 7.07 -1.76
CA VAL A 8 -2.56 6.66 -2.26
C VAL A 8 -3.16 7.78 -3.11
N GLN A 9 -3.07 9.03 -2.66
CA GLN A 9 -3.59 10.17 -3.40
C GLN A 9 -2.90 10.28 -4.77
N ILE A 10 -1.59 10.14 -4.81
CA ILE A 10 -0.82 10.21 -6.04
C ILE A 10 -1.24 9.08 -6.98
N ILE A 11 -1.40 7.87 -6.47
CA ILE A 11 -1.82 6.71 -7.26
C ILE A 11 -3.19 6.96 -7.90
N VAL A 12 -4.14 7.45 -7.12
CA VAL A 12 -5.48 7.77 -7.62
C VAL A 12 -5.40 8.77 -8.77
N GLY A 13 -4.62 9.84 -8.61
CA GLY A 13 -4.43 10.83 -9.65
C GLY A 13 -3.81 10.24 -10.92
N LEU A 14 -2.84 9.36 -10.77
CA LEU A 14 -2.18 8.70 -11.91
C LEU A 14 -3.13 7.74 -12.62
N ILE A 15 -3.98 7.04 -11.90
CA ILE A 15 -5.00 6.18 -12.50
C ILE A 15 -5.96 7.03 -13.33
N ALA A 16 -6.36 8.20 -12.82
CA ALA A 16 -7.25 9.10 -13.53
C ALA A 16 -6.61 9.60 -14.85
N GLU A 17 -5.29 9.73 -14.87
CA GLU A 17 -4.53 10.11 -16.06
C GLU A 17 -4.16 8.90 -16.94
N LYS A 18 -4.53 7.70 -16.51
CA LYS A 18 -4.19 6.44 -17.18
C LYS A 18 -2.70 6.15 -17.23
N ASP A 19 -1.94 6.72 -16.30
CA ASP A 19 -0.49 6.48 -16.17
C ASP A 19 -0.27 5.32 -15.21
N TYR A 20 -0.59 4.12 -15.66
CA TYR A 20 -0.53 2.91 -14.83
C TYR A 20 0.91 2.52 -14.46
N GLU A 21 1.85 2.77 -15.35
CA GLU A 21 3.25 2.43 -15.11
C GLU A 21 3.82 3.21 -13.92
N THR A 22 3.62 4.52 -13.91
CA THR A 22 4.08 5.35 -12.80
C THR A 22 3.34 5.00 -11.52
N ALA A 23 2.03 4.74 -11.62
CA ALA A 23 1.23 4.34 -10.46
C ALA A 23 1.75 3.03 -9.86
N ALA A 24 2.09 2.04 -10.70
CA ALA A 24 2.64 0.77 -10.23
C ALA A 24 3.97 0.98 -9.51
N ASN A 25 4.84 1.81 -10.05
CA ASN A 25 6.14 2.11 -9.43
C ASN A 25 5.94 2.77 -8.06
N ILE A 26 5.02 3.72 -7.95
CA ILE A 26 4.71 4.38 -6.67
C ILE A 26 4.16 3.36 -5.66
N ALA A 27 3.29 2.46 -6.10
CA ALA A 27 2.74 1.44 -5.21
C ALA A 27 3.84 0.56 -4.62
N HIS A 28 4.76 0.08 -5.43
CA HIS A 28 5.88 -0.74 -4.94
C HIS A 28 6.82 0.05 -4.05
N ASP A 29 7.19 1.26 -4.45
CA ASP A 29 8.20 2.05 -3.74
C ASP A 29 7.68 2.62 -2.42
N LYS A 30 6.42 3.03 -2.37
CA LYS A 30 5.87 3.73 -1.22
C LYS A 30 4.97 2.87 -0.34
N LEU A 31 4.31 1.88 -0.91
CA LEU A 31 3.38 1.02 -0.19
C LEU A 31 3.88 -0.42 -0.06
N GLY A 32 4.76 -0.86 -0.96
CA GLY A 32 5.24 -2.23 -1.02
C GLY A 32 6.18 -2.60 0.12
N LEU A 33 6.49 -3.88 0.20
CA LEU A 33 7.41 -4.41 1.21
C LEU A 33 8.84 -4.28 0.73
N THR A 34 9.43 -3.11 0.96
CA THR A 34 10.85 -2.90 0.68
C THR A 34 11.67 -3.49 1.81
N GLU A 35 12.96 -3.71 1.57
CA GLU A 35 13.88 -4.21 2.58
C GLU A 35 13.89 -3.31 3.82
N GLU A 36 13.88 -2.00 3.59
CA GLU A 36 13.84 -1.01 4.65
C GLU A 36 12.57 -1.12 5.49
N MET A 37 11.42 -1.27 4.85
CA MET A 37 10.14 -1.43 5.53
C MET A 37 10.07 -2.73 6.33
N GLN A 38 10.65 -3.79 5.79
CA GLN A 38 10.71 -5.07 6.47
C GLN A 38 11.50 -4.97 7.77
N LYS A 39 12.62 -4.28 7.76
CA LYS A 39 13.43 -4.06 8.95
C LYS A 39 12.65 -3.27 9.99
N MET A 40 11.93 -2.24 9.55
CA MET A 40 11.12 -1.41 10.42
C MET A 40 10.01 -2.22 11.08
N CYS A 41 9.28 -3.03 10.30
CA CYS A 41 8.21 -3.86 10.80
C CYS A 41 8.71 -4.89 11.82
N ASN A 42 9.93 -5.41 11.63
CA ASN A 42 10.49 -6.42 12.51
C ASN A 42 11.05 -5.86 13.81
N SER A 43 11.33 -4.56 13.87
CA SER A 43 11.99 -3.96 15.03
C SER A 43 11.02 -3.34 16.04
N ILE A 44 9.75 -3.16 15.68
CA ILE A 44 8.80 -2.40 16.50
C ILE A 44 7.50 -3.18 16.72
N GLY A 45 7.00 -3.14 17.96
CA GLY A 45 5.66 -3.56 18.29
C GLY A 45 5.45 -5.05 18.53
N THR A 46 4.19 -5.40 18.70
CA THR A 46 3.77 -6.77 18.95
C THR A 46 3.76 -7.59 17.67
N GLN A 47 3.60 -8.91 17.82
CA GLN A 47 3.48 -9.79 16.67
C GLN A 47 2.26 -9.42 15.81
N GLU A 48 1.16 -9.04 16.44
CA GLU A 48 -0.04 -8.61 15.71
C GLU A 48 0.22 -7.35 14.88
N TYR A 49 0.91 -6.39 15.47
CA TYR A 49 1.27 -5.16 14.75
C TYR A 49 2.18 -5.47 13.57
N LYS A 50 3.17 -6.33 13.78
CA LYS A 50 4.08 -6.74 12.70
C LYS A 50 3.33 -7.44 11.58
N ASN A 51 2.43 -8.35 11.92
CA ASN A 51 1.64 -9.08 10.93
C ASN A 51 0.75 -8.14 10.12
N LEU A 52 0.13 -7.17 10.78
CA LEU A 52 -0.72 -6.19 10.10
C LEU A 52 0.11 -5.32 9.16
N GLY A 53 1.29 -4.88 9.62
CA GLY A 53 2.19 -4.08 8.79
C GLY A 53 2.68 -4.83 7.56
N LEU A 54 3.06 -6.09 7.73
CA LEU A 54 3.50 -6.93 6.62
C LEU A 54 2.37 -7.17 5.63
N SER A 55 1.15 -7.42 6.13
CA SER A 55 -0.03 -7.60 5.28
C SER A 55 -0.33 -6.34 4.48
N PHE A 56 -0.21 -5.17 5.11
CA PHE A 56 -0.41 -3.89 4.42
C PHE A 56 0.59 -3.74 3.27
N HIS A 57 1.88 -3.93 3.54
CA HIS A 57 2.91 -3.76 2.51
C HIS A 57 2.79 -4.80 1.41
N LYS A 58 2.42 -6.03 1.75
CA LYS A 58 2.17 -7.06 0.75
C LYS A 58 1.00 -6.66 -0.16
N SER A 59 -0.06 -6.08 0.41
CA SER A 59 -1.19 -5.60 -0.38
C SER A 59 -0.78 -4.46 -1.30
N GLY A 60 0.19 -3.63 -0.88
CA GLY A 60 0.76 -2.58 -1.71
C GLY A 60 1.45 -3.13 -2.95
N ASP A 61 2.20 -4.21 -2.79
CA ASP A 61 2.84 -4.88 -3.93
C ASP A 61 1.82 -5.52 -4.86
N GLU A 62 0.77 -6.12 -4.31
CA GLU A 62 -0.32 -6.68 -5.12
C GLU A 62 -1.02 -5.59 -5.92
N LEU A 63 -1.21 -4.42 -5.31
CA LEU A 63 -1.75 -3.25 -6.01
C LEU A 63 -0.84 -2.87 -7.17
N GLY A 64 0.46 -2.83 -6.95
CA GLY A 64 1.43 -2.52 -8.00
C GLY A 64 1.35 -3.49 -9.16
N GLU A 65 1.24 -4.78 -8.87
CA GLU A 65 1.09 -5.81 -9.90
C GLU A 65 -0.20 -5.62 -10.70
N MET A 66 -1.30 -5.32 -10.01
CA MET A 66 -2.58 -5.10 -10.68
C MET A 66 -2.55 -3.85 -11.57
N LEU A 67 -1.92 -2.77 -11.09
CA LEU A 67 -1.75 -1.56 -11.89
C LEU A 67 -0.93 -1.83 -13.15
N ALA A 68 0.08 -2.68 -13.04
CA ALA A 68 0.90 -3.04 -14.20
C ALA A 68 0.10 -3.77 -15.28
N THR A 69 -1.00 -4.44 -14.92
CA THR A 69 -1.88 -5.10 -15.90
C THR A 69 -2.83 -4.13 -16.60
N ARG A 70 -2.90 -2.89 -16.14
CA ARG A 70 -3.80 -1.85 -16.66
C ARG A 70 -5.28 -2.19 -16.50
N ASP A 71 -5.61 -3.03 -15.53
CA ASP A 71 -6.99 -3.39 -15.20
C ASP A 71 -7.53 -2.40 -14.17
N LEU A 72 -8.36 -1.45 -14.62
CA LEU A 72 -8.91 -0.41 -13.75
C LEU A 72 -9.72 -0.99 -12.60
N THR A 73 -10.63 -1.90 -12.89
CA THR A 73 -11.49 -2.50 -11.86
C THR A 73 -10.65 -3.28 -10.84
N GLY A 74 -9.73 -4.10 -11.32
CA GLY A 74 -8.83 -4.85 -10.44
C GLY A 74 -7.94 -3.94 -9.61
N SER A 75 -7.45 -2.87 -10.21
CA SER A 75 -6.61 -1.88 -9.51
C SER A 75 -7.39 -1.19 -8.40
N LEU A 76 -8.63 -0.81 -8.64
CA LEU A 76 -9.48 -0.17 -7.63
C LEU A 76 -9.80 -1.13 -6.49
N LYS A 77 -10.06 -2.40 -6.80
CA LYS A 77 -10.29 -3.41 -5.76
C LYS A 77 -9.05 -3.61 -4.90
N ALA A 78 -7.88 -3.69 -5.52
CA ALA A 78 -6.61 -3.84 -4.80
C ALA A 78 -6.32 -2.62 -3.94
N LEU A 79 -6.59 -1.42 -4.46
CA LEU A 79 -6.42 -0.18 -3.71
C LEU A 79 -7.35 -0.15 -2.50
N ASN A 80 -8.60 -0.55 -2.67
CA ASN A 80 -9.54 -0.61 -1.56
C ASN A 80 -9.06 -1.56 -0.47
N SER A 81 -8.50 -2.70 -0.83
CA SER A 81 -7.94 -3.66 0.13
C SER A 81 -6.78 -3.04 0.90
N THR A 82 -5.89 -2.33 0.20
CA THR A 82 -4.76 -1.65 0.85
C THR A 82 -5.25 -0.60 1.85
N MET A 83 -6.23 0.20 1.47
CA MET A 83 -6.81 1.22 2.35
C MET A 83 -7.48 0.61 3.58
N SER A 84 -8.06 -0.58 3.43
CA SER A 84 -8.65 -1.31 4.54
C SER A 84 -7.63 -1.59 5.65
N TYR A 85 -6.42 -1.95 5.28
CA TYR A 85 -5.34 -2.15 6.25
C TYR A 85 -4.95 -0.85 6.94
N CYS A 86 -4.96 0.27 6.24
CA CYS A 86 -4.69 1.57 6.84
C CYS A 86 -5.71 1.89 7.92
N ILE A 87 -6.99 1.64 7.63
CA ILE A 87 -8.08 1.89 8.58
C ILE A 87 -7.93 1.00 9.80
N GLN A 88 -7.65 -0.29 9.61
CA GLN A 88 -7.46 -1.23 10.71
C GLN A 88 -6.31 -0.81 11.61
N CYS A 89 -5.21 -0.39 11.01
CA CYS A 89 -4.04 0.04 11.75
C CYS A 89 -4.34 1.27 12.62
N HIS A 90 -5.00 2.27 12.04
CA HIS A 90 -5.37 3.48 12.75
C HIS A 90 -6.38 3.21 13.87
N ALA A 91 -7.33 2.32 13.63
CA ALA A 91 -8.35 2.00 14.63
C ALA A 91 -7.74 1.28 15.84
N ASN A 92 -6.74 0.43 15.62
CA ASN A 92 -6.19 -0.42 16.67
C ASN A 92 -4.95 0.16 17.34
N TYR A 93 -4.15 0.93 16.62
CA TYR A 93 -2.84 1.36 17.11
C TYR A 93 -2.66 2.88 17.20
N ARG A 94 -3.58 3.64 16.68
CA ARG A 94 -3.63 5.11 16.81
C ARG A 94 -2.30 5.82 16.57
N GLN A 95 -1.82 5.71 15.41
CA GLN A 95 -0.61 6.46 15.06
C GLN A 95 -0.89 7.87 14.61
#